data_55a53a43782e445ba3e839ea9696ea99
#
_entry.id   55a53a43782e445ba3e839ea9696ea99
#
_cell.length_a   1.000
_cell.length_b   1.000
_cell.length_c   1.000
_cell.angle_alpha   90.00
_cell.angle_beta   90.00
_cell.angle_gamma   90.00
#
_symmetry.space_group_name_H-M   'P 1'
#
loop_
_entity.id
_entity.type
_entity.pdbx_description
1 polymer ?
#
loop_
_entity_poly.entity_id
_entity_poly.type
_entity_poly.pdbx_seq_one_letter_code
_entity_poly.pdbx_strand_id
1 'polypeptide(L)'
;MSDPRARLTLGIAAIALALYAVFFAGDYALHVLTRAGIYAIAAIGYQLIFGRLGALSLAQGCFFGLGAYAAGLGALELGLGFPLTLAVGILLPSLLAALIAIPVLRLASHYFALATLGIAQLALLVATNWTAVTGGANGLYGVPPIDIGSVSFGHGLPLTLLVWACVGLALTLSHRMTAGKRGLAVETLREAPLAAAALGVDGAAIRFRFFVASAALGGLAGALQAHAIGVVSPDVLQFHVLVLILAMTVIGGRASPLGAVLGALLLVHLPEWFRDFADYYLVVYGAALLAAIIFLPRGLAGLFGKSKMPPVETADAEAPRDPAPLTLSVETVSKRFGGVTALDGTSLTLAPGEILGLIGPNG
;
A
#
# COMPACT_ATOMS: atom_id res chain seq x y z
N MET A 1 -4.21 -19.23 -10.08
CA MET A 1 -4.56 -18.18 -11.05
C MET A 1 -3.39 -17.97 -12.00
N SER A 2 -3.42 -18.61 -13.10
CA SER A 2 -2.45 -18.42 -14.19
C SER A 2 -3.25 -18.29 -15.49
N ASP A 3 -4.02 -17.20 -15.59
CA ASP A 3 -4.64 -16.88 -16.86
C ASP A 3 -3.51 -16.40 -17.80
N PRO A 4 -3.16 -17.21 -18.83
CA PRO A 4 -2.10 -16.86 -19.78
C PRO A 4 -2.43 -15.55 -20.52
N ARG A 5 -3.71 -15.19 -20.63
CA ARG A 5 -4.17 -13.95 -21.23
C ARG A 5 -3.79 -12.73 -20.38
N ALA A 6 -3.89 -12.83 -19.04
CA ALA A 6 -3.48 -11.73 -18.15
C ALA A 6 -1.95 -11.50 -18.18
N ARG A 7 -1.15 -12.56 -18.35
CA ARG A 7 0.31 -12.44 -18.53
C ARG A 7 0.66 -11.82 -19.89
N LEU A 8 -0.07 -12.20 -20.92
CA LEU A 8 0.12 -11.67 -22.26
C LEU A 8 -0.23 -10.18 -22.33
N THR A 9 -1.38 -9.78 -21.80
CA THR A 9 -1.79 -8.36 -21.76
C THR A 9 -0.82 -7.50 -20.97
N LEU A 10 -0.28 -8.03 -19.87
CA LEU A 10 0.78 -7.37 -19.09
C LEU A 10 2.08 -7.21 -19.87
N GLY A 11 2.52 -8.27 -20.53
CA GLY A 11 3.69 -8.22 -21.39
C GLY A 11 3.52 -7.19 -22.51
N ILE A 12 2.37 -7.18 -23.18
CA ILE A 12 2.05 -6.20 -24.22
C ILE A 12 2.03 -4.77 -23.66
N ALA A 13 1.41 -4.54 -22.50
CA ALA A 13 1.38 -3.22 -21.88
C ALA A 13 2.77 -2.73 -21.47
N ALA A 14 3.61 -3.62 -20.93
CA ALA A 14 4.99 -3.30 -20.57
C ALA A 14 5.83 -2.98 -21.82
N ILE A 15 5.67 -3.75 -22.89
CA ILE A 15 6.35 -3.51 -24.18
C ILE A 15 5.86 -2.20 -24.78
N ALA A 16 4.56 -1.94 -24.79
CA ALA A 16 4.00 -0.69 -25.31
C ALA A 16 4.51 0.54 -24.54
N LEU A 17 4.59 0.45 -23.21
CA LEU A 17 5.17 1.50 -22.37
C LEU A 17 6.65 1.72 -22.64
N ALA A 18 7.41 0.64 -22.80
CA ALA A 18 8.83 0.70 -23.15
C ALA A 18 9.05 1.31 -24.54
N LEU A 19 8.26 0.90 -25.53
CA LEU A 19 8.31 1.47 -26.89
C LEU A 19 7.92 2.95 -26.89
N TYR A 20 6.87 3.32 -26.13
CA TYR A 20 6.51 4.73 -25.98
C TYR A 20 7.66 5.54 -25.37
N ALA A 21 8.27 5.05 -24.30
CA ALA A 21 9.41 5.71 -23.65
C ALA A 21 10.62 5.85 -24.59
N VAL A 22 10.92 4.83 -25.40
CA VAL A 22 12.08 4.83 -26.29
C VAL A 22 11.89 5.72 -27.51
N PHE A 23 10.70 5.71 -28.13
CA PHE A 23 10.50 6.33 -29.44
C PHE A 23 9.75 7.67 -29.42
N PHE A 24 8.96 7.92 -28.39
CA PHE A 24 8.06 9.08 -28.39
C PHE A 24 8.20 10.00 -27.17
N ALA A 25 8.91 9.59 -26.13
CA ALA A 25 9.02 10.40 -24.93
C ALA A 25 10.19 11.39 -25.03
N GLY A 26 9.90 12.69 -24.99
CA GLY A 26 10.89 13.72 -24.73
C GLY A 26 11.39 13.66 -23.27
N ASP A 27 12.47 14.37 -22.94
CA ASP A 27 13.09 14.36 -21.61
C ASP A 27 12.10 14.63 -20.46
N TYR A 28 11.17 15.53 -20.67
CA TYR A 28 10.12 15.84 -19.69
C TYR A 28 9.18 14.65 -19.46
N ALA A 29 8.73 14.00 -20.51
CA ALA A 29 7.85 12.82 -20.40
C ALA A 29 8.56 11.65 -19.71
N LEU A 30 9.87 11.46 -19.97
CA LEU A 30 10.69 10.48 -19.26
C LEU A 30 10.80 10.81 -17.76
N HIS A 31 10.93 12.07 -17.40
CA HIS A 31 10.96 12.49 -16.00
C HIS A 31 9.63 12.17 -15.28
N VAL A 32 8.48 12.49 -15.90
CA VAL A 32 7.16 12.17 -15.37
C VAL A 32 6.98 10.65 -15.26
N LEU A 33 7.41 9.89 -16.26
CA LEU A 33 7.32 8.42 -16.26
C LEU A 33 8.22 7.78 -15.20
N THR A 34 9.41 8.33 -14.96
CA THR A 34 10.31 7.93 -13.86
C THR A 34 9.63 8.15 -12.50
N ARG A 35 9.06 9.33 -12.30
CA ARG A 35 8.32 9.68 -11.09
C ARG A 35 7.13 8.74 -10.86
N ALA A 36 6.38 8.44 -11.93
CA ALA A 36 5.28 7.47 -11.86
C ALA A 36 5.76 6.07 -11.45
N GLY A 37 6.90 5.61 -11.96
CA GLY A 37 7.53 4.34 -11.58
C GLY A 37 7.94 4.30 -10.11
N ILE A 38 8.55 5.36 -9.58
CA ILE A 38 8.94 5.48 -8.17
C ILE A 38 7.71 5.38 -7.27
N TYR A 39 6.67 6.16 -7.55
CA TYR A 39 5.42 6.09 -6.78
C TYR A 39 4.70 4.75 -6.96
N ALA A 40 4.81 4.10 -8.11
CA ALA A 40 4.27 2.76 -8.34
C ALA A 40 4.90 1.73 -7.38
N ILE A 41 6.23 1.78 -7.15
CA ILE A 41 6.90 0.91 -6.18
C ILE A 41 6.34 1.14 -4.76
N ALA A 42 6.20 2.40 -4.34
CA ALA A 42 5.63 2.75 -3.04
C ALA A 42 4.17 2.27 -2.91
N ALA A 43 3.37 2.43 -3.96
CA ALA A 43 1.97 1.99 -4.00
C ALA A 43 1.83 0.46 -4.02
N ILE A 44 2.73 -0.29 -4.69
CA ILE A 44 2.79 -1.76 -4.61
C ILE A 44 3.11 -2.18 -3.17
N GLY A 45 4.05 -1.51 -2.51
CA GLY A 45 4.36 -1.73 -1.09
C GLY A 45 3.14 -1.51 -0.20
N TYR A 46 2.44 -0.41 -0.39
CA TYR A 46 1.23 -0.09 0.35
C TYR A 46 0.09 -1.09 0.09
N GLN A 47 -0.05 -1.55 -1.16
CA GLN A 47 -1.05 -2.54 -1.55
C GLN A 47 -0.87 -3.88 -0.81
N LEU A 48 0.35 -4.26 -0.43
CA LEU A 48 0.58 -5.47 0.37
C LEU A 48 -0.13 -5.41 1.73
N ILE A 49 -0.06 -4.28 2.42
CA ILE A 49 -0.70 -4.11 3.74
C ILE A 49 -2.18 -3.77 3.59
N PHE A 50 -2.49 -2.71 2.85
CA PHE A 50 -3.85 -2.22 2.75
C PHE A 50 -4.73 -3.10 1.86
N GLY A 51 -4.22 -3.48 0.70
CA GLY A 51 -4.97 -4.26 -0.28
C GLY A 51 -5.15 -5.72 0.11
N ARG A 52 -4.06 -6.38 0.55
CA ARG A 52 -4.06 -7.82 0.81
C ARG A 52 -4.45 -8.19 2.23
N LEU A 53 -3.96 -7.47 3.23
CA LEU A 53 -4.28 -7.74 4.63
C LEU A 53 -5.47 -6.93 5.16
N GLY A 54 -5.93 -5.92 4.42
CA GLY A 54 -7.01 -5.04 4.85
C GLY A 54 -6.62 -4.10 6.01
N ALA A 55 -5.34 -3.98 6.34
CA ALA A 55 -4.86 -3.15 7.42
C ALA A 55 -4.49 -1.75 6.91
N LEU A 56 -5.15 -0.72 7.42
CA LEU A 56 -4.87 0.68 7.09
C LEU A 56 -3.62 1.15 7.85
N SER A 57 -2.45 1.08 7.18
CA SER A 57 -1.21 1.66 7.71
C SER A 57 -1.04 3.08 7.22
N LEU A 58 -0.75 4.00 8.12
CA LEU A 58 -0.45 5.40 7.77
C LEU A 58 1.06 5.70 7.83
N ALA A 59 1.92 4.65 7.80
CA ALA A 59 3.37 4.80 7.83
C ALA A 59 4.05 4.74 6.45
N GLN A 60 3.34 4.55 5.35
CA GLN A 60 3.99 4.33 4.05
C GLN A 60 4.80 5.55 3.58
N GLY A 61 4.29 6.78 3.81
CA GLY A 61 5.05 8.01 3.56
C GLY A 61 6.30 8.12 4.43
N CYS A 62 6.24 7.65 5.68
CA CYS A 62 7.38 7.57 6.57
C CYS A 62 8.46 6.61 6.01
N PHE A 63 8.09 5.41 5.57
CA PHE A 63 9.05 4.47 4.99
C PHE A 63 9.67 5.00 3.70
N PHE A 64 8.89 5.68 2.89
CA PHE A 64 9.37 6.37 1.70
C PHE A 64 10.39 7.46 2.05
N GLY A 65 10.05 8.36 2.96
CA GLY A 65 10.94 9.44 3.37
C GLY A 65 12.20 8.95 4.09
N LEU A 66 12.08 7.96 4.99
CA LEU A 66 13.24 7.34 5.64
C LEU A 66 14.19 6.69 4.63
N GLY A 67 13.66 6.05 3.59
CA GLY A 67 14.47 5.51 2.51
C GLY A 67 15.22 6.59 1.74
N ALA A 68 14.55 7.71 1.47
CA ALA A 68 15.17 8.85 0.80
C ALA A 68 16.29 9.48 1.65
N TYR A 69 16.04 9.74 2.94
CA TYR A 69 17.04 10.26 3.86
C TYR A 69 18.21 9.31 4.08
N ALA A 70 17.94 8.00 4.24
CA ALA A 70 18.98 7.00 4.42
C ALA A 70 19.91 6.90 3.21
N ALA A 71 19.34 6.92 2.01
CA ALA A 71 20.12 6.91 0.77
C ALA A 71 20.89 8.23 0.57
N GLY A 72 20.25 9.38 0.81
CA GLY A 72 20.87 10.70 0.70
C GLY A 72 22.03 10.88 1.67
N LEU A 73 21.85 10.58 2.95
CA LEU A 73 22.91 10.64 3.97
C LEU A 73 24.04 9.65 3.66
N GLY A 74 23.69 8.43 3.25
CA GLY A 74 24.69 7.43 2.84
C GLY A 74 25.56 7.90 1.70
N ALA A 75 24.98 8.63 0.73
CA ALA A 75 25.73 9.17 -0.39
C ALA A 75 26.58 10.39 -0.01
N LEU A 76 26.02 11.33 0.75
CA LEU A 76 26.65 12.61 1.07
C LEU A 76 27.68 12.52 2.19
N GLU A 77 27.34 11.85 3.30
CA GLU A 77 28.18 11.81 4.49
C GLU A 77 29.16 10.64 4.50
N LEU A 78 28.73 9.50 3.95
CA LEU A 78 29.54 8.27 3.95
C LEU A 78 30.21 8.00 2.61
N GLY A 79 29.91 8.79 1.56
CA GLY A 79 30.46 8.60 0.23
C GLY A 79 30.11 7.24 -0.42
N LEU A 80 29.00 6.65 0.00
CA LEU A 80 28.59 5.32 -0.50
C LEU A 80 28.14 5.42 -1.95
N GLY A 81 28.58 4.47 -2.76
CA GLY A 81 28.06 4.31 -4.13
C GLY A 81 26.60 3.87 -4.15
N PHE A 82 25.92 4.10 -5.29
CA PHE A 82 24.49 3.84 -5.45
C PHE A 82 24.00 2.46 -4.95
N PRO A 83 24.66 1.31 -5.23
CA PRO A 83 24.15 0.03 -4.73
C PRO A 83 24.08 -0.07 -3.21
N LEU A 84 25.04 0.58 -2.51
CA LEU A 84 25.06 0.60 -1.04
C LEU A 84 24.03 1.59 -0.47
N THR A 85 23.87 2.77 -1.08
CA THR A 85 22.84 3.72 -0.67
C THR A 85 21.44 3.16 -0.85
N LEU A 86 21.21 2.42 -1.95
CA LEU A 86 19.97 1.70 -2.19
C LEU A 86 19.72 0.63 -1.11
N ALA A 87 20.76 -0.14 -0.77
CA ALA A 87 20.66 -1.16 0.28
C ALA A 87 20.32 -0.52 1.65
N VAL A 88 20.98 0.56 2.04
CA VAL A 88 20.69 1.28 3.29
C VAL A 88 19.29 1.88 3.26
N GLY A 89 18.87 2.46 2.12
CA GLY A 89 17.53 3.00 1.91
C GLY A 89 16.41 1.96 2.01
N ILE A 90 16.68 0.71 1.71
CA ILE A 90 15.75 -0.42 1.90
C ILE A 90 15.81 -0.94 3.35
N LEU A 91 17.02 -1.14 3.87
CA LEU A 91 17.23 -1.81 5.16
C LEU A 91 16.77 -0.96 6.34
N LEU A 92 17.03 0.35 6.35
CA LEU A 92 16.67 1.21 7.48
C LEU A 92 15.15 1.25 7.73
N PRO A 93 14.29 1.53 6.72
CA PRO A 93 12.83 1.45 6.91
C PRO A 93 12.35 0.05 7.26
N SER A 94 12.99 -1.00 6.71
CA SER A 94 12.64 -2.39 7.01
C SER A 94 12.94 -2.76 8.46
N LEU A 95 14.07 -2.35 8.99
CA LEU A 95 14.46 -2.56 10.38
C LEU A 95 13.54 -1.80 11.33
N LEU A 96 13.24 -0.53 11.02
CA LEU A 96 12.28 0.25 11.78
C LEU A 96 10.91 -0.45 11.77
N ALA A 97 10.43 -0.86 10.61
CA ALA A 97 9.18 -1.59 10.49
C ALA A 97 9.19 -2.89 11.31
N ALA A 98 10.28 -3.66 11.28
CA ALA A 98 10.41 -4.88 12.08
C ALA A 98 10.36 -4.60 13.59
N LEU A 99 11.02 -3.53 14.04
CA LEU A 99 11.04 -3.12 15.44
C LEU A 99 9.66 -2.70 15.92
N ILE A 100 8.97 -1.84 15.16
CA ILE A 100 7.65 -1.34 15.53
C ILE A 100 6.52 -2.34 15.28
N ALA A 101 6.73 -3.33 14.42
CA ALA A 101 5.74 -4.37 14.14
C ALA A 101 5.30 -5.11 15.39
N ILE A 102 6.23 -5.39 16.31
CA ILE A 102 5.96 -6.18 17.53
C ILE A 102 4.84 -5.56 18.38
N PRO A 103 4.89 -4.28 18.78
CA PRO A 103 3.81 -3.65 19.52
C PRO A 103 2.61 -3.26 18.63
N VAL A 104 2.86 -2.78 17.41
CA VAL A 104 1.83 -2.11 16.58
C VAL A 104 0.89 -3.11 15.91
N LEU A 105 1.37 -4.27 15.48
CA LEU A 105 0.53 -5.31 14.86
C LEU A 105 -0.43 -6.01 15.82
N ARG A 106 -0.28 -5.78 17.14
CA ARG A 106 -1.21 -6.28 18.18
C ARG A 106 -2.43 -5.37 18.35
N LEU A 107 -2.37 -4.15 17.83
CA LEU A 107 -3.43 -3.17 17.96
C LEU A 107 -4.60 -3.51 17.02
N ALA A 108 -5.81 -3.20 17.48
CA ALA A 108 -7.01 -3.28 16.64
C ALA A 108 -6.94 -2.23 15.50
N SER A 109 -7.71 -2.46 14.43
CA SER A 109 -7.63 -1.75 13.14
C SER A 109 -7.43 -0.22 13.26
N HIS A 110 -8.26 0.48 14.02
CA HIS A 110 -8.17 1.95 14.17
C HIS A 110 -6.93 2.38 14.98
N TYR A 111 -6.60 1.66 16.04
CA TYR A 111 -5.42 1.95 16.85
C TYR A 111 -4.12 1.67 16.08
N PHE A 112 -4.13 0.67 15.19
CA PHE A 112 -3.02 0.42 14.27
C PHE A 112 -2.78 1.61 13.33
N ALA A 113 -3.84 2.16 12.75
CA ALA A 113 -3.74 3.34 11.88
C ALA A 113 -3.20 4.56 12.64
N LEU A 114 -3.74 4.84 13.84
CA LEU A 114 -3.28 5.97 14.68
C LEU A 114 -1.83 5.81 15.12
N ALA A 115 -1.41 4.62 15.54
CA ALA A 115 -0.04 4.35 15.94
C ALA A 115 0.94 4.56 14.77
N THR A 116 0.60 4.05 13.57
CA THR A 116 1.42 4.23 12.36
C THR A 116 1.46 5.68 11.89
N LEU A 117 0.38 6.46 12.08
CA LEU A 117 0.38 7.90 11.85
C LEU A 117 1.30 8.62 12.85
N GLY A 118 1.21 8.28 14.15
CA GLY A 118 2.09 8.84 15.17
C GLY A 118 3.57 8.64 14.85
N ILE A 119 3.94 7.45 14.38
CA ILE A 119 5.31 7.14 13.95
C ILE A 119 5.71 8.00 12.74
N ALA A 120 4.81 8.17 11.76
CA ALA A 120 5.07 9.01 10.60
C ALA A 120 5.29 10.48 10.99
N GLN A 121 4.48 11.00 11.93
CA GLN A 121 4.64 12.37 12.44
C GLN A 121 5.92 12.55 13.26
N LEU A 122 6.32 11.53 14.05
CA LEU A 122 7.61 11.56 14.76
C LEU A 122 8.78 11.59 13.78
N ALA A 123 8.74 10.80 12.71
CA ALA A 123 9.79 10.83 11.68
C ALA A 123 9.88 12.19 10.99
N LEU A 124 8.74 12.80 10.64
CA LEU A 124 8.69 14.16 10.09
C LEU A 124 9.26 15.19 11.08
N LEU A 125 8.89 15.11 12.35
CA LEU A 125 9.38 16.00 13.39
C LEU A 125 10.90 15.89 13.57
N VAL A 126 11.43 14.66 13.60
CA VAL A 126 12.87 14.41 13.65
C VAL A 126 13.56 14.97 12.41
N ALA A 127 13.06 14.71 11.21
CA ALA A 127 13.63 15.21 9.97
C ALA A 127 13.66 16.75 9.91
N THR A 128 12.63 17.42 10.43
CA THR A 128 12.53 18.88 10.41
C THR A 128 13.42 19.55 11.46
N ASN A 129 13.62 18.93 12.64
CA ASN A 129 14.31 19.57 13.76
C ASN A 129 15.78 19.14 13.93
N TRP A 130 16.18 18.00 13.40
CA TRP A 130 17.55 17.50 13.54
C TRP A 130 18.48 18.10 12.46
N THR A 131 18.67 19.40 12.52
CA THR A 131 19.42 20.18 11.50
C THR A 131 20.82 19.65 11.22
N ALA A 132 21.51 19.16 12.26
CA ALA A 132 22.88 18.64 12.13
C ALA A 132 23.00 17.38 11.25
N VAL A 133 21.93 16.59 11.09
CA VAL A 133 21.97 15.34 10.32
C VAL A 133 21.11 15.44 9.07
N THR A 134 19.87 15.92 9.21
CA THR A 134 18.90 15.92 8.12
C THR A 134 18.90 17.21 7.28
N GLY A 135 19.68 18.23 7.70
CA GLY A 135 19.60 19.57 7.15
C GLY A 135 18.37 20.35 7.62
N GLY A 136 17.53 19.77 8.50
CA GLY A 136 16.33 20.39 9.05
C GLY A 136 15.30 20.69 7.96
N ALA A 137 14.63 21.85 8.05
CA ALA A 137 13.62 22.28 7.09
C ALA A 137 14.16 22.42 5.65
N ASN A 138 15.43 22.71 5.48
CA ASN A 138 16.06 22.84 4.16
C ASN A 138 16.29 21.46 3.50
N GLY A 139 16.56 20.42 4.30
CA GLY A 139 16.86 19.08 3.79
C GLY A 139 18.30 18.91 3.28
N LEU A 140 18.52 17.87 2.50
CA LEU A 140 19.80 17.46 1.93
C LEU A 140 19.84 17.83 0.45
N TYR A 141 20.94 18.45 0.01
CA TYR A 141 21.15 18.84 -1.39
C TYR A 141 22.39 18.15 -1.95
N GLY A 142 22.39 17.97 -3.28
CA GLY A 142 23.54 17.43 -3.99
C GLY A 142 23.70 15.91 -3.88
N VAL A 143 22.62 15.18 -3.66
CA VAL A 143 22.63 13.72 -3.74
C VAL A 143 23.07 13.32 -5.15
N PRO A 144 24.18 12.56 -5.29
CA PRO A 144 24.72 12.22 -6.59
C PRO A 144 23.73 11.40 -7.43
N PRO A 145 23.77 11.53 -8.76
CA PRO A 145 22.97 10.72 -9.66
C PRO A 145 23.33 9.23 -9.54
N ILE A 146 22.51 8.38 -10.15
CA ILE A 146 22.73 6.94 -10.15
C ILE A 146 23.85 6.58 -11.11
N ASP A 147 24.99 6.14 -10.57
CA ASP A 147 26.12 5.63 -11.32
C ASP A 147 26.44 4.20 -10.87
N ILE A 148 26.53 3.27 -11.84
CA ILE A 148 26.89 1.88 -11.59
C ILE A 148 28.12 1.54 -12.46
N GLY A 149 29.28 1.56 -11.84
CA GLY A 149 30.56 1.37 -12.55
C GLY A 149 30.82 2.48 -13.58
N SER A 150 30.91 2.13 -14.86
CA SER A 150 31.13 3.10 -15.94
C SER A 150 29.84 3.62 -16.60
N VAL A 151 28.67 3.14 -16.16
CA VAL A 151 27.37 3.49 -16.75
C VAL A 151 26.65 4.47 -15.84
N SER A 152 26.35 5.66 -16.38
CA SER A 152 25.54 6.67 -15.69
C SER A 152 24.07 6.52 -16.05
N PHE A 153 23.23 6.39 -15.02
CA PHE A 153 21.77 6.37 -15.12
C PHE A 153 21.19 7.70 -14.63
N GLY A 154 21.95 8.78 -14.68
CA GLY A 154 21.60 10.02 -14.02
C GLY A 154 20.26 10.62 -14.46
N HIS A 155 19.93 10.59 -15.75
CA HIS A 155 18.75 11.27 -16.32
C HIS A 155 18.22 10.54 -17.55
N GLY A 156 16.98 10.86 -17.93
CA GLY A 156 16.37 10.40 -19.17
C GLY A 156 16.06 8.91 -19.20
N LEU A 157 16.22 8.32 -20.38
CA LEU A 157 15.82 6.93 -20.66
C LEU A 157 16.49 5.88 -19.75
N PRO A 158 17.82 5.93 -19.48
CA PRO A 158 18.47 4.92 -18.63
C PRO A 158 17.87 4.88 -17.20
N LEU A 159 17.65 6.05 -16.59
CA LEU A 159 17.03 6.16 -15.28
C LEU A 159 15.60 5.60 -15.29
N THR A 160 14.81 5.95 -16.30
CA THR A 160 13.45 5.45 -16.46
C THR A 160 13.44 3.93 -16.54
N LEU A 161 14.29 3.33 -17.37
CA LEU A 161 14.37 1.86 -17.50
C LEU A 161 14.77 1.18 -16.20
N LEU A 162 15.73 1.74 -15.46
CA LEU A 162 16.15 1.23 -14.16
C LEU A 162 14.98 1.24 -13.16
N VAL A 163 14.26 2.35 -13.05
CA VAL A 163 13.11 2.48 -12.15
C VAL A 163 12.01 1.49 -12.54
N TRP A 164 11.70 1.34 -13.83
CA TRP A 164 10.68 0.37 -14.28
C TRP A 164 11.14 -1.08 -14.13
N ALA A 165 12.44 -1.37 -14.19
CA ALA A 165 12.97 -2.68 -13.79
C ALA A 165 12.73 -2.96 -12.30
N CYS A 166 12.90 -1.95 -11.43
CA CYS A 166 12.56 -2.04 -10.02
C CYS A 166 11.03 -2.22 -9.79
N VAL A 167 10.17 -1.57 -10.60
CA VAL A 167 8.71 -1.85 -10.59
C VAL A 167 8.43 -3.31 -10.92
N GLY A 168 9.07 -3.85 -11.96
CA GLY A 168 8.97 -5.27 -12.33
C GLY A 168 9.39 -6.21 -11.19
N LEU A 169 10.48 -5.88 -10.49
CA LEU A 169 10.94 -6.61 -9.32
C LEU A 169 9.92 -6.54 -8.17
N ALA A 170 9.38 -5.35 -7.88
CA ALA A 170 8.35 -5.15 -6.85
C ALA A 170 7.06 -5.94 -7.17
N LEU A 171 6.63 -5.96 -8.43
CA LEU A 171 5.50 -6.76 -8.90
C LEU A 171 5.75 -8.27 -8.71
N THR A 172 6.94 -8.75 -9.08
CA THR A 172 7.29 -10.16 -8.92
C THR A 172 7.37 -10.57 -7.46
N LEU A 173 7.91 -9.73 -6.58
CA LEU A 173 7.94 -9.94 -5.13
C LEU A 173 6.52 -10.00 -4.56
N SER A 174 5.68 -9.02 -4.88
CA SER A 174 4.28 -8.98 -4.46
C SER A 174 3.53 -10.23 -4.93
N HIS A 175 3.73 -10.65 -6.19
CA HIS A 175 3.13 -11.88 -6.72
C HIS A 175 3.60 -13.13 -5.97
N ARG A 176 4.90 -13.27 -5.70
CA ARG A 176 5.44 -14.42 -4.94
C ARG A 176 4.91 -14.49 -3.52
N MET A 177 4.67 -13.36 -2.87
CA MET A 177 4.10 -13.30 -1.52
C MET A 177 2.62 -13.69 -1.49
N THR A 178 1.89 -13.46 -2.60
CA THR A 178 0.44 -13.64 -2.69
C THR A 178 0.01 -14.78 -3.61
N ALA A 179 0.92 -15.60 -4.12
CA ALA A 179 0.61 -16.70 -5.03
C ALA A 179 0.34 -18.02 -4.29
N GLY A 180 -0.52 -18.86 -4.88
CA GLY A 180 -0.79 -20.24 -4.43
C GLY A 180 -1.34 -20.31 -3.01
N LYS A 181 -0.87 -21.29 -2.22
CA LYS A 181 -1.30 -21.52 -0.83
C LYS A 181 -1.09 -20.30 0.08
N ARG A 182 -0.03 -19.51 -0.16
CA ARG A 182 0.23 -18.28 0.61
C ARG A 182 -0.85 -17.23 0.37
N GLY A 183 -1.29 -17.07 -0.87
CA GLY A 183 -2.37 -16.13 -1.21
C GLY A 183 -3.69 -16.52 -0.56
N LEU A 184 -4.02 -17.81 -0.55
CA LEU A 184 -5.21 -18.30 0.13
C LEU A 184 -5.15 -18.04 1.65
N ALA A 185 -4.00 -18.31 2.29
CA ALA A 185 -3.82 -18.02 3.71
C ALA A 185 -3.97 -16.53 4.05
N VAL A 186 -3.46 -15.63 3.18
CA VAL A 186 -3.60 -14.18 3.34
C VAL A 186 -5.06 -13.75 3.20
N GLU A 187 -5.78 -14.29 2.23
CA GLU A 187 -7.20 -13.99 1.97
C GLU A 187 -8.08 -14.48 3.14
N THR A 188 -7.86 -15.73 3.59
CA THR A 188 -8.56 -16.28 4.76
C THR A 188 -8.28 -15.45 6.02
N LEU A 189 -7.01 -15.06 6.24
CA LEU A 189 -6.63 -14.20 7.37
C LEU A 189 -7.32 -12.83 7.34
N ARG A 190 -7.54 -12.28 6.14
CA ARG A 190 -8.20 -10.99 5.97
C ARG A 190 -9.71 -11.08 6.22
N GLU A 191 -10.37 -12.13 5.72
CA GLU A 191 -11.84 -12.24 5.73
C GLU A 191 -12.36 -12.93 6.98
N ALA A 192 -11.66 -13.95 7.46
CA ALA A 192 -12.06 -14.76 8.61
C ALA A 192 -10.83 -15.10 9.50
N PRO A 193 -10.32 -14.15 10.32
CA PRO A 193 -9.11 -14.36 11.13
C PRO A 193 -9.21 -15.55 12.10
N LEU A 194 -10.39 -15.80 12.65
CA LEU A 194 -10.63 -16.92 13.56
C LEU A 194 -10.58 -18.26 12.82
N ALA A 195 -11.16 -18.33 11.62
CA ALA A 195 -11.09 -19.54 10.79
C ALA A 195 -9.64 -19.80 10.31
N ALA A 196 -8.88 -18.75 9.95
CA ALA A 196 -7.47 -18.87 9.63
C ALA A 196 -6.66 -19.47 10.79
N ALA A 197 -6.91 -18.98 12.01
CA ALA A 197 -6.25 -19.50 13.21
C ALA A 197 -6.61 -20.98 13.49
N ALA A 198 -7.89 -21.35 13.32
CA ALA A 198 -8.35 -22.74 13.47
C ALA A 198 -7.70 -23.69 12.44
N LEU A 199 -7.35 -23.18 11.25
CA LEU A 199 -6.62 -23.92 10.22
C LEU A 199 -5.09 -23.92 10.40
N GLY A 200 -4.57 -23.36 11.52
CA GLY A 200 -3.16 -23.31 11.83
C GLY A 200 -2.38 -22.22 11.07
N VAL A 201 -3.05 -21.23 10.50
CA VAL A 201 -2.40 -20.11 9.82
C VAL A 201 -1.83 -19.14 10.86
N ASP A 202 -0.51 -18.97 10.85
CA ASP A 202 0.16 -17.97 11.69
C ASP A 202 -0.07 -16.55 11.12
N GLY A 203 -1.16 -15.92 11.58
CA GLY A 203 -1.53 -14.58 11.16
C GLY A 203 -0.54 -13.50 11.59
N ALA A 204 0.17 -13.69 12.71
CA ALA A 204 1.16 -12.73 13.20
C ALA A 204 2.39 -12.71 12.28
N ALA A 205 2.92 -13.87 11.91
CA ALA A 205 4.04 -13.97 10.98
C ALA A 205 3.70 -13.44 9.58
N ILE A 206 2.48 -13.67 9.10
CA ILE A 206 2.02 -13.12 7.81
C ILE A 206 1.98 -11.59 7.88
N ARG A 207 1.32 -11.01 8.88
CA ARG A 207 1.23 -9.56 9.05
C ARG A 207 2.61 -8.91 9.17
N PHE A 208 3.50 -9.51 9.96
CA PHE A 208 4.87 -9.05 10.12
C PHE A 208 5.62 -9.01 8.78
N ARG A 209 5.63 -10.12 8.02
CA ARG A 209 6.32 -10.20 6.72
C ARG A 209 5.79 -9.18 5.72
N PHE A 210 4.48 -8.98 5.67
CA PHE A 210 3.86 -8.02 4.76
C PHE A 210 4.16 -6.58 5.16
N PHE A 211 4.20 -6.28 6.46
CA PHE A 211 4.53 -4.96 6.97
C PHE A 211 5.99 -4.59 6.66
N VAL A 212 6.93 -5.49 6.91
CA VAL A 212 8.34 -5.29 6.58
C VAL A 212 8.56 -5.19 5.07
N ALA A 213 7.91 -6.03 4.27
CA ALA A 213 7.99 -5.94 2.80
C ALA A 213 7.41 -4.63 2.26
N SER A 214 6.32 -4.13 2.85
CA SER A 214 5.75 -2.83 2.53
C SER A 214 6.75 -1.70 2.81
N ALA A 215 7.42 -1.75 3.96
CA ALA A 215 8.45 -0.78 4.34
C ALA A 215 9.68 -0.86 3.42
N ALA A 216 10.11 -2.06 3.05
CA ALA A 216 11.22 -2.26 2.12
C ALA A 216 10.95 -1.64 0.74
N LEU A 217 9.73 -1.82 0.21
CA LEU A 217 9.32 -1.21 -1.05
C LEU A 217 9.13 0.31 -0.93
N GLY A 218 8.62 0.80 0.21
CA GLY A 218 8.59 2.23 0.51
C GLY A 218 9.99 2.83 0.53
N GLY A 219 10.92 2.18 1.22
CA GLY A 219 12.32 2.59 1.29
C GLY A 219 13.04 2.55 -0.04
N LEU A 220 12.83 1.50 -0.85
CA LEU A 220 13.34 1.41 -2.22
C LEU A 220 12.86 2.60 -3.07
N ALA A 221 11.58 2.92 -3.02
CA ALA A 221 11.03 4.04 -3.77
C ALA A 221 11.63 5.38 -3.30
N GLY A 222 11.77 5.56 -1.99
CA GLY A 222 12.40 6.77 -1.43
C GLY A 222 13.87 6.92 -1.81
N ALA A 223 14.66 5.83 -1.77
CA ALA A 223 16.05 5.85 -2.18
C ALA A 223 16.20 6.23 -3.67
N LEU A 224 15.36 5.66 -4.54
CA LEU A 224 15.34 6.03 -5.96
C LEU A 224 14.93 7.49 -6.16
N GLN A 225 13.97 7.99 -5.37
CA GLN A 225 13.54 9.40 -5.40
C GLN A 225 14.69 10.35 -5.06
N ALA A 226 15.48 10.04 -4.01
CA ALA A 226 16.61 10.85 -3.59
C ALA A 226 17.64 11.04 -4.70
N HIS A 227 18.02 9.95 -5.36
CA HIS A 227 18.98 9.99 -6.47
C HIS A 227 18.39 10.57 -7.77
N ALA A 228 17.09 10.37 -8.02
CA ALA A 228 16.44 10.88 -9.23
C ALA A 228 16.25 12.40 -9.21
N ILE A 229 16.06 13.00 -8.01
CA ILE A 229 15.84 14.44 -7.85
C ILE A 229 17.12 15.15 -7.42
N GLY A 230 18.03 14.47 -6.71
CA GLY A 230 19.26 15.08 -6.16
C GLY A 230 19.03 15.88 -4.87
N VAL A 231 17.79 15.91 -4.35
CA VAL A 231 17.39 16.65 -3.14
C VAL A 231 16.46 15.80 -2.30
N VAL A 232 16.62 15.84 -0.99
CA VAL A 232 15.73 15.20 -0.01
C VAL A 232 15.31 16.26 1.01
N SER A 233 14.04 16.65 0.99
CA SER A 233 13.46 17.58 1.97
C SER A 233 12.49 16.85 2.90
N PRO A 234 12.12 17.41 4.07
CA PRO A 234 11.09 16.85 4.93
C PRO A 234 9.72 16.66 4.25
N ASP A 235 9.48 17.31 3.11
CA ASP A 235 8.24 17.18 2.33
C ASP A 235 7.92 15.74 1.93
N VAL A 236 8.96 14.91 1.72
CA VAL A 236 8.77 13.49 1.38
C VAL A 236 8.15 12.67 2.53
N LEU A 237 8.18 13.21 3.76
CA LEU A 237 7.58 12.59 4.96
C LEU A 237 6.18 13.14 5.27
N GLN A 238 5.73 14.16 4.56
CA GLN A 238 4.46 14.81 4.85
C GLN A 238 3.27 13.91 4.56
N PHE A 239 2.18 14.18 5.25
CA PHE A 239 0.94 13.40 5.15
C PHE A 239 0.37 13.35 3.72
N HIS A 240 0.57 14.40 2.90
CA HIS A 240 0.09 14.40 1.52
C HIS A 240 0.74 13.32 0.64
N VAL A 241 2.00 12.95 0.89
CA VAL A 241 2.68 11.86 0.17
C VAL A 241 2.01 10.51 0.47
N LEU A 242 1.67 10.28 1.74
CA LEU A 242 0.92 9.10 2.14
C LEU A 242 -0.46 9.05 1.47
N VAL A 243 -1.19 10.19 1.48
CA VAL A 243 -2.52 10.29 0.86
C VAL A 243 -2.43 10.01 -0.65
N LEU A 244 -1.40 10.51 -1.31
CA LEU A 244 -1.17 10.26 -2.72
C LEU A 244 -0.93 8.77 -3.00
N ILE A 245 -0.07 8.10 -2.22
CA ILE A 245 0.20 6.65 -2.36
C ILE A 245 -1.08 5.82 -2.08
N LEU A 246 -1.84 6.20 -1.05
CA LEU A 246 -3.13 5.57 -0.74
C LEU A 246 -4.11 5.74 -1.90
N ALA A 247 -4.25 6.96 -2.44
CA ALA A 247 -5.12 7.25 -3.56
C ALA A 247 -4.74 6.43 -4.81
N MET A 248 -3.45 6.32 -5.12
CA MET A 248 -2.93 5.47 -6.21
C MET A 248 -3.35 4.01 -6.03
N THR A 249 -3.29 3.50 -4.81
CA THR A 249 -3.67 2.12 -4.50
C THR A 249 -5.19 1.90 -4.59
N VAL A 250 -5.99 2.86 -4.12
CA VAL A 250 -7.46 2.77 -4.13
C VAL A 250 -8.00 2.89 -5.54
N ILE A 251 -7.61 3.95 -6.26
CA ILE A 251 -8.08 4.22 -7.63
C ILE A 251 -7.58 3.16 -8.61
N GLY A 252 -6.33 2.74 -8.44
CA GLY A 252 -5.78 1.65 -9.23
C GLY A 252 -6.47 0.32 -9.01
N GLY A 253 -6.94 0.09 -7.78
CA GLY A 253 -7.61 -1.15 -7.36
C GLY A 253 -6.81 -1.91 -6.32
N ARG A 254 -7.24 -1.79 -5.07
CA ARG A 254 -6.54 -2.33 -3.89
C ARG A 254 -6.26 -3.83 -3.92
N ALA A 255 -7.04 -4.60 -4.68
CA ALA A 255 -6.88 -6.05 -4.77
C ALA A 255 -5.74 -6.51 -5.70
N SER A 256 -5.21 -5.62 -6.54
CA SER A 256 -4.21 -5.95 -7.57
C SER A 256 -2.97 -5.08 -7.48
N PRO A 257 -1.76 -5.66 -7.42
CA PRO A 257 -0.52 -4.87 -7.48
C PRO A 257 -0.35 -4.13 -8.81
N LEU A 258 -0.93 -4.64 -9.90
CA LEU A 258 -1.00 -3.93 -11.17
C LEU A 258 -1.93 -2.72 -11.12
N GLY A 259 -3.00 -2.84 -10.34
CA GLY A 259 -3.83 -1.70 -10.05
C GLY A 259 -3.02 -0.55 -9.44
N ALA A 260 -2.17 -0.82 -8.47
CA ALA A 260 -1.31 0.20 -7.87
C ALA A 260 -0.42 0.90 -8.91
N VAL A 261 0.12 0.16 -9.88
CA VAL A 261 0.90 0.73 -11.00
C VAL A 261 0.03 1.64 -11.88
N LEU A 262 -1.16 1.18 -12.27
CA LEU A 262 -2.10 1.98 -13.07
C LEU A 262 -2.55 3.24 -12.34
N GLY A 263 -2.81 3.14 -11.03
CA GLY A 263 -3.12 4.29 -10.19
C GLY A 263 -1.98 5.30 -10.10
N ALA A 264 -0.75 4.83 -9.98
CA ALA A 264 0.43 5.69 -9.99
C ALA A 264 0.63 6.38 -11.33
N LEU A 265 0.50 5.65 -12.45
CA LEU A 265 0.54 6.23 -13.79
C LEU A 265 -0.53 7.30 -13.96
N LEU A 266 -1.77 7.01 -13.60
CA LEU A 266 -2.86 7.97 -13.74
C LEU A 266 -2.61 9.23 -12.89
N LEU A 267 -2.37 9.06 -11.58
CA LEU A 267 -2.31 10.19 -10.65
C LEU A 267 -1.06 11.06 -10.81
N VAL A 268 0.05 10.51 -11.31
CA VAL A 268 1.24 11.31 -11.61
C VAL A 268 1.08 12.08 -12.92
N HIS A 269 0.36 11.52 -13.92
CA HIS A 269 0.13 12.21 -15.18
C HIS A 269 -1.07 13.16 -15.14
N LEU A 270 -2.00 12.97 -14.21
CA LEU A 270 -3.22 13.77 -14.13
C LEU A 270 -2.93 15.28 -14.01
N PRO A 271 -2.03 15.75 -13.10
CA PRO A 271 -1.66 17.16 -13.02
C PRO A 271 -1.05 17.70 -14.30
N GLU A 272 -0.32 16.84 -15.05
CA GLU A 272 0.32 17.23 -16.31
C GLU A 272 -0.70 17.46 -17.43
N TRP A 273 -1.74 16.64 -17.49
CA TRP A 273 -2.82 16.80 -18.49
C TRP A 273 -3.67 18.04 -18.25
N PHE A 274 -3.76 18.48 -16.98
CA PHE A 274 -4.52 19.67 -16.59
C PHE A 274 -3.64 20.89 -16.28
N ARG A 275 -2.38 20.87 -16.73
CA ARG A 275 -1.42 21.94 -16.45
C ARG A 275 -1.87 23.31 -17.00
N ASP A 276 -2.60 23.32 -18.09
CA ASP A 276 -3.14 24.56 -18.68
C ASP A 276 -4.28 25.17 -17.84
N PHE A 277 -4.82 24.41 -16.87
CA PHE A 277 -5.80 24.86 -15.88
C PHE A 277 -5.19 25.08 -14.51
N ALA A 278 -3.99 25.72 -14.45
CA ALA A 278 -3.16 25.85 -13.27
C ALA A 278 -3.90 26.40 -12.02
N ASP A 279 -4.88 27.29 -12.20
CA ASP A 279 -5.65 27.88 -11.09
C ASP A 279 -6.69 26.91 -10.50
N TYR A 280 -7.11 25.89 -11.24
CA TYR A 280 -8.17 24.95 -10.85
C TYR A 280 -7.71 23.51 -10.71
N TYR A 281 -6.41 23.24 -10.89
CA TYR A 281 -5.92 21.85 -10.95
C TYR A 281 -6.25 21.02 -9.69
N LEU A 282 -6.22 21.64 -8.49
CA LEU A 282 -6.58 20.97 -7.24
C LEU A 282 -8.06 20.57 -7.19
N VAL A 283 -8.95 21.41 -7.72
CA VAL A 283 -10.39 21.13 -7.80
C VAL A 283 -10.66 20.00 -8.80
N VAL A 284 -10.02 20.07 -9.97
CA VAL A 284 -10.13 19.04 -11.01
C VAL A 284 -9.56 17.72 -10.51
N TYR A 285 -8.41 17.76 -9.85
CA TYR A 285 -7.78 16.60 -9.24
C TYR A 285 -8.67 15.95 -8.17
N GLY A 286 -9.23 16.74 -7.25
CA GLY A 286 -10.16 16.27 -6.23
C GLY A 286 -11.45 15.71 -6.82
N ALA A 287 -12.01 16.36 -7.85
CA ALA A 287 -13.19 15.89 -8.55
C ALA A 287 -12.92 14.57 -9.30
N ALA A 288 -11.78 14.46 -9.99
CA ALA A 288 -11.38 13.24 -10.67
C ALA A 288 -11.17 12.08 -9.67
N LEU A 289 -10.58 12.35 -8.51
CA LEU A 289 -10.45 11.39 -7.40
C LEU A 289 -11.81 10.91 -6.91
N LEU A 290 -12.72 11.84 -6.64
CA LEU A 290 -14.07 11.53 -6.18
C LEU A 290 -14.85 10.73 -7.22
N ALA A 291 -14.79 11.14 -8.48
CA ALA A 291 -15.40 10.41 -9.59
C ALA A 291 -14.84 8.99 -9.71
N ALA A 292 -13.51 8.82 -9.62
CA ALA A 292 -12.90 7.51 -9.67
C ALA A 292 -13.35 6.60 -8.51
N ILE A 293 -13.49 7.12 -7.29
CA ILE A 293 -13.98 6.35 -6.13
C ILE A 293 -15.45 5.96 -6.33
N ILE A 294 -16.30 6.85 -6.84
CA ILE A 294 -17.74 6.60 -7.02
C ILE A 294 -17.99 5.63 -8.18
N PHE A 295 -17.37 5.87 -9.33
CA PHE A 295 -17.65 5.13 -10.57
C PHE A 295 -16.79 3.88 -10.76
N LEU A 296 -15.67 3.77 -10.05
CA LEU A 296 -14.73 2.65 -10.14
C LEU A 296 -14.55 1.93 -8.77
N PRO A 297 -15.59 1.35 -8.19
CA PRO A 297 -15.53 0.75 -6.85
C PRO A 297 -14.53 -0.41 -6.74
N ARG A 298 -14.15 -1.02 -7.89
CA ARG A 298 -13.10 -2.06 -7.97
C ARG A 298 -11.76 -1.50 -8.45
N GLY A 299 -11.66 -0.18 -8.66
CA GLY A 299 -10.52 0.50 -9.23
C GLY A 299 -10.30 0.20 -10.72
N LEU A 300 -9.28 0.83 -11.31
CA LEU A 300 -8.91 0.64 -12.73
C LEU A 300 -8.64 -0.83 -13.07
N ALA A 301 -8.01 -1.58 -12.16
CA ALA A 301 -7.77 -3.01 -12.36
C ALA A 301 -9.06 -3.83 -12.52
N GLY A 302 -10.17 -3.37 -11.97
CA GLY A 302 -11.48 -3.98 -12.12
C GLY A 302 -12.03 -3.97 -13.55
N LEU A 303 -11.58 -3.02 -14.38
CA LEU A 303 -11.95 -2.93 -15.79
C LEU A 303 -11.33 -4.06 -16.64
N PHE A 304 -10.18 -4.58 -16.22
CA PHE A 304 -9.42 -5.61 -16.96
C PHE A 304 -9.65 -7.04 -16.43
N GLY A 305 -10.32 -7.20 -15.29
CA GLY A 305 -10.55 -8.50 -14.64
C GLY A 305 -12.01 -8.76 -14.34
N LYS A 306 -12.65 -9.65 -15.08
CA LYS A 306 -13.83 -10.36 -14.58
C LYS A 306 -13.33 -11.33 -13.50
N SER A 307 -13.34 -10.94 -12.23
CA SER A 307 -13.30 -11.90 -11.14
C SER A 307 -14.59 -12.74 -11.25
N LYS A 308 -14.52 -13.87 -11.93
CA LYS A 308 -15.46 -14.94 -11.70
C LYS A 308 -15.16 -15.42 -10.28
N MET A 309 -15.93 -14.98 -9.29
CA MET A 309 -16.16 -15.84 -8.15
C MET A 309 -16.58 -17.17 -8.76
N PRO A 310 -15.86 -18.28 -8.46
CA PRO A 310 -16.43 -19.59 -8.79
C PRO A 310 -17.85 -19.57 -8.22
N PRO A 311 -18.84 -20.10 -8.94
CA PRO A 311 -20.13 -20.32 -8.33
C PRO A 311 -19.80 -21.03 -7.01
N VAL A 312 -20.29 -20.50 -5.90
CA VAL A 312 -20.38 -21.30 -4.69
C VAL A 312 -21.22 -22.48 -5.19
N GLU A 313 -20.57 -23.62 -5.48
CA GLU A 313 -21.28 -24.88 -5.46
C GLU A 313 -21.88 -24.89 -4.05
N THR A 314 -23.09 -24.45 -3.95
CA THR A 314 -23.95 -24.86 -2.87
C THR A 314 -23.91 -26.38 -3.02
N ALA A 315 -22.97 -27.06 -2.32
CA ALA A 315 -23.14 -28.45 -2.03
C ALA A 315 -24.62 -28.59 -1.75
N ASP A 316 -25.32 -29.47 -2.45
CA ASP A 316 -26.73 -29.69 -2.23
C ASP A 316 -26.93 -29.66 -0.71
N ALA A 317 -27.19 -28.47 -0.19
CA ALA A 317 -27.60 -28.34 1.18
C ALA A 317 -28.93 -29.07 1.16
N GLU A 318 -28.93 -30.30 1.70
CA GLU A 318 -30.18 -30.96 2.06
C GLU A 318 -31.08 -29.83 2.54
N ALA A 319 -32.19 -29.64 1.82
CA ALA A 319 -33.16 -28.60 2.15
C ALA A 319 -33.30 -28.59 3.66
N PRO A 320 -33.10 -27.45 4.35
CA PRO A 320 -33.11 -27.44 5.79
C PRO A 320 -34.35 -28.22 6.20
N ARG A 321 -34.14 -29.34 6.90
CA ARG A 321 -35.28 -30.04 7.56
C ARG A 321 -35.96 -28.93 8.32
N ASP A 322 -37.26 -28.71 8.05
CA ASP A 322 -38.03 -27.68 8.74
C ASP A 322 -37.63 -27.72 10.21
N PRO A 323 -36.85 -26.77 10.71
CA PRO A 323 -36.43 -26.81 12.11
C PRO A 323 -37.72 -26.75 12.91
N ALA A 324 -37.90 -27.70 13.82
CA ALA A 324 -38.97 -27.57 14.80
C ALA A 324 -38.93 -26.14 15.35
N PRO A 325 -40.09 -25.48 15.44
CA PRO A 325 -40.13 -24.08 15.85
C PRO A 325 -39.46 -23.92 17.23
N LEU A 326 -38.26 -23.33 17.23
CA LEU A 326 -37.43 -23.14 18.40
C LEU A 326 -37.63 -21.70 18.93
N THR A 327 -37.93 -21.58 20.20
CA THR A 327 -37.89 -20.30 20.89
C THR A 327 -36.49 -20.09 21.49
N LEU A 328 -35.87 -18.95 21.25
CA LEU A 328 -34.64 -18.56 21.91
C LEU A 328 -34.98 -17.68 23.11
N SER A 329 -34.67 -18.14 24.32
CA SER A 329 -34.75 -17.35 25.55
C SER A 329 -33.35 -17.03 26.07
N VAL A 330 -33.07 -15.77 26.23
CA VAL A 330 -31.84 -15.25 26.83
C VAL A 330 -32.25 -14.58 28.15
N GLU A 331 -31.71 -15.06 29.27
CA GLU A 331 -32.12 -14.59 30.61
C GLU A 331 -30.90 -14.00 31.32
N THR A 332 -31.01 -12.75 31.72
CA THR A 332 -30.08 -12.05 32.63
C THR A 332 -28.60 -12.16 32.23
N VAL A 333 -28.33 -12.04 30.93
CA VAL A 333 -26.96 -12.12 30.44
C VAL A 333 -26.20 -10.85 30.72
N SER A 334 -25.06 -10.97 31.40
CA SER A 334 -24.13 -9.88 31.68
C SER A 334 -22.77 -10.18 31.09
N LYS A 335 -22.12 -9.19 30.46
CA LYS A 335 -20.78 -9.28 29.89
C LYS A 335 -19.97 -8.04 30.23
N ARG A 336 -18.79 -8.26 30.79
CA ARG A 336 -17.80 -7.20 31.07
C ARG A 336 -16.54 -7.42 30.27
N PHE A 337 -15.95 -6.33 29.78
CA PHE A 337 -14.64 -6.30 29.12
C PHE A 337 -13.74 -5.32 29.89
N GLY A 338 -12.86 -5.86 30.72
CA GLY A 338 -12.05 -5.04 31.62
C GLY A 338 -12.93 -4.18 32.55
N GLY A 339 -12.78 -2.87 32.48
CA GLY A 339 -13.56 -1.90 33.28
C GLY A 339 -14.92 -1.53 32.69
N VAL A 340 -15.27 -2.01 31.48
CA VAL A 340 -16.52 -1.65 30.79
C VAL A 340 -17.53 -2.78 30.90
N THR A 341 -18.74 -2.49 31.41
CA THR A 341 -19.87 -3.41 31.36
C THR A 341 -20.61 -3.21 30.04
N ALA A 342 -20.50 -4.20 29.13
CA ALA A 342 -21.13 -4.15 27.81
C ALA A 342 -22.59 -4.60 27.83
N LEU A 343 -22.91 -5.57 28.67
CA LEU A 343 -24.29 -6.04 28.94
C LEU A 343 -24.47 -6.15 30.45
N ASP A 344 -25.59 -5.73 30.94
CA ASP A 344 -25.96 -5.83 32.38
C ASP A 344 -27.39 -6.35 32.51
N GLY A 345 -27.49 -7.64 32.88
CA GLY A 345 -28.77 -8.28 33.15
C GLY A 345 -29.74 -8.33 31.97
N THR A 346 -29.25 -8.31 30.74
CA THR A 346 -30.07 -8.24 29.52
C THR A 346 -30.83 -9.52 29.30
N SER A 347 -32.16 -9.44 29.13
CA SER A 347 -33.03 -10.57 28.82
C SER A 347 -33.81 -10.28 27.53
N LEU A 348 -33.99 -11.29 26.71
CA LEU A 348 -34.80 -11.23 25.49
C LEU A 348 -35.34 -12.62 25.12
N THR A 349 -36.51 -12.65 24.50
CA THR A 349 -37.11 -13.87 23.98
C THR A 349 -37.42 -13.67 22.52
N LEU A 350 -37.05 -14.63 21.68
CA LEU A 350 -37.34 -14.67 20.25
C LEU A 350 -38.28 -15.84 19.98
N ALA A 351 -39.47 -15.53 19.50
CA ALA A 351 -40.45 -16.54 19.13
C ALA A 351 -40.14 -17.18 17.76
N PRO A 352 -40.65 -18.38 17.47
CA PRO A 352 -40.48 -19.00 16.16
C PRO A 352 -41.00 -18.11 15.04
N GLY A 353 -40.17 -17.86 14.01
CA GLY A 353 -40.51 -17.02 12.84
C GLY A 353 -40.38 -15.51 13.11
N GLU A 354 -40.00 -15.10 14.30
CA GLU A 354 -39.75 -13.69 14.64
C GLU A 354 -38.34 -13.27 14.24
N ILE A 355 -38.17 -12.05 13.72
CA ILE A 355 -36.89 -11.39 13.45
C ILE A 355 -36.75 -10.24 14.45
N LEU A 356 -35.78 -10.35 15.35
CA LEU A 356 -35.48 -9.35 16.36
C LEU A 356 -34.18 -8.61 15.99
N GLY A 357 -34.27 -7.29 15.86
CA GLY A 357 -33.09 -6.42 15.65
C GLY A 357 -32.54 -5.93 17.00
N LEU A 358 -31.24 -6.17 17.24
CA LEU A 358 -30.52 -5.60 18.39
C LEU A 358 -29.75 -4.37 17.90
N ILE A 359 -30.02 -3.21 18.53
CA ILE A 359 -29.37 -1.94 18.18
C ILE A 359 -28.62 -1.44 19.41
N GLY A 360 -27.38 -0.99 19.19
CA GLY A 360 -26.52 -0.44 20.23
C GLY A 360 -25.71 0.75 19.73
N PRO A 361 -24.91 1.41 20.60
CA PRO A 361 -24.10 2.57 20.23
C PRO A 361 -23.09 2.30 19.10
N ASN A 362 -22.72 1.05 18.85
CA ASN A 362 -21.78 0.63 17.82
C ASN A 362 -22.38 -0.36 16.80
N GLY A 363 -23.69 -0.44 16.70
CA GLY A 363 -24.44 -1.34 15.80
C GLY A 363 -24.84 -2.65 16.43
#